data_5be03a94ca51f94e811280ca24570d06
#
_entry.id   5be03a94ca51f94e811280ca24570d06
#
_cell.length_a   1.000
_cell.length_b   1.000
_cell.length_c   1.000
_cell.angle_alpha   90.00
_cell.angle_beta   90.00
_cell.angle_gamma   90.00
#
_symmetry.space_group_name_H-M   'P 1'
#
loop_
_entity.id
_entity.type
_entity.pdbx_description
1 polymer ?
#
loop_
_entity_poly.entity_id
_entity_poly.type
_entity_poly.pdbx_seq_one_letter_code
_entity_poly.pdbx_strand_id
1 'polypeptide(L)'
;MSEAASKAQANQGDEVLYEVSEGIATLTLNRPDRLNTISGPMLNQLTQLLIKANEDPEVRVVLLTGTGRAFCAGLDLVDATQGSGIGSDRSTQAVSVNLDLRNTPPTVLFAMDKPTICALNGSAAGYGMDTALGCDIRIMAESAKMAAAFSKRGIVPESGGTWILPRLLGWSK
;
A
#
# COMPACT_ATOMS: atom_id res chain seq x y z
N MET A 1 -8.07 34.70 -11.90
CA MET A 1 -7.54 33.84 -12.99
C MET A 1 -6.05 33.66 -12.71
N SER A 2 -5.66 32.57 -12.12
CA SER A 2 -4.27 32.10 -12.15
C SER A 2 -4.32 30.59 -11.96
N GLU A 3 -4.06 29.92 -13.03
CA GLU A 3 -3.95 28.50 -13.21
C GLU A 3 -2.58 28.08 -12.68
N ALA A 4 -2.54 27.45 -11.53
CA ALA A 4 -1.37 26.77 -11.02
C ALA A 4 -1.73 25.29 -10.80
N ALA A 5 -1.96 24.60 -11.92
CA ALA A 5 -1.90 23.14 -11.93
C ALA A 5 -0.43 22.73 -11.75
N SER A 6 -0.02 22.44 -10.53
CA SER A 6 1.24 21.75 -10.27
C SER A 6 1.13 20.34 -10.86
N LYS A 7 1.59 20.18 -12.10
CA LYS A 7 1.79 18.85 -12.70
C LYS A 7 2.88 18.13 -11.92
N ALA A 8 2.48 17.15 -11.13
CA ALA A 8 3.41 16.20 -10.57
C ALA A 8 4.18 15.54 -11.73
N GLN A 9 5.49 15.71 -11.79
CA GLN A 9 6.36 14.97 -12.70
C GLN A 9 6.46 13.54 -12.18
N ALA A 10 5.65 12.64 -12.75
CA ALA A 10 5.87 11.20 -12.60
C ALA A 10 7.18 10.87 -13.33
N ASN A 11 8.22 10.50 -12.58
CA ASN A 11 9.42 9.93 -13.17
C ASN A 11 9.09 8.56 -13.75
N GLN A 12 9.59 8.26 -14.95
CA GLN A 12 9.52 6.91 -15.52
C GLN A 12 10.31 5.98 -14.58
N GLY A 13 9.58 5.18 -13.79
CA GLY A 13 10.17 4.27 -12.80
C GLY A 13 9.55 4.35 -11.40
N ASP A 14 8.68 5.32 -11.15
CA ASP A 14 8.00 5.41 -9.85
C ASP A 14 6.96 4.30 -9.70
N GLU A 15 7.18 3.43 -8.70
CA GLU A 15 6.25 2.34 -8.38
C GLU A 15 5.01 2.83 -7.60
N VAL A 16 5.07 4.06 -7.06
CA VAL A 16 3.93 4.77 -6.46
C VAL A 16 3.89 6.18 -7.02
N LEU A 17 2.78 6.53 -7.66
CA LEU A 17 2.53 7.91 -8.10
C LEU A 17 1.92 8.70 -6.96
N TYR A 18 2.29 9.99 -6.87
CA TYR A 18 1.82 10.90 -5.83
C TYR A 18 1.40 12.23 -6.44
N GLU A 19 0.18 12.63 -6.16
CA GLU A 19 -0.38 13.91 -6.60
C GLU A 19 -1.17 14.55 -5.46
N VAL A 20 -1.05 15.87 -5.30
CA VAL A 20 -1.89 16.64 -4.37
C VAL A 20 -2.71 17.63 -5.18
N SER A 21 -4.02 17.56 -5.05
CA SER A 21 -4.96 18.46 -5.71
C SER A 21 -6.15 18.74 -4.79
N GLU A 22 -6.55 19.98 -4.63
CA GLU A 22 -7.70 20.41 -3.82
C GLU A 22 -7.70 19.87 -2.37
N GLY A 23 -6.52 19.67 -1.80
CA GLY A 23 -6.36 19.11 -0.44
C GLY A 23 -6.47 17.59 -0.37
N ILE A 24 -6.47 16.90 -1.49
CA ILE A 24 -6.47 15.44 -1.57
C ILE A 24 -5.09 14.98 -2.05
N ALA A 25 -4.41 14.17 -1.24
CA ALA A 25 -3.22 13.46 -1.67
C ALA A 25 -3.63 12.10 -2.26
N THR A 26 -3.45 11.94 -3.56
CA THR A 26 -3.72 10.68 -4.25
C THR A 26 -2.42 9.89 -4.40
N LEU A 27 -2.39 8.70 -3.81
CA LEU A 27 -1.30 7.72 -3.96
C LEU A 27 -1.79 6.59 -4.84
N THR A 28 -1.08 6.33 -5.94
CA THR A 28 -1.48 5.28 -6.89
C THR A 28 -0.37 4.25 -7.00
N LEU A 29 -0.67 3.00 -6.61
CA LEU A 29 0.22 1.87 -6.82
C LEU A 29 0.40 1.65 -8.32
N ASN A 30 1.64 1.66 -8.83
CA ASN A 30 1.92 1.77 -10.26
C ASN A 30 2.86 0.68 -10.80
N ARG A 31 2.49 -0.57 -10.58
CA ARG A 31 3.10 -1.76 -11.20
C ARG A 31 2.03 -2.66 -11.83
N PRO A 32 1.24 -2.15 -12.81
CA PRO A 32 0.07 -2.87 -13.34
C PRO A 32 0.43 -4.24 -13.94
N ASP A 33 1.58 -4.38 -14.59
CA ASP A 33 2.07 -5.63 -15.16
C ASP A 33 2.40 -6.69 -14.11
N ARG A 34 2.62 -6.27 -12.86
CA ARG A 34 2.88 -7.11 -11.70
C ARG A 34 1.69 -7.13 -10.73
N LEU A 35 0.50 -6.73 -11.17
CA LEU A 35 -0.70 -6.62 -10.34
C LEU A 35 -0.48 -5.77 -9.06
N ASN A 36 0.36 -4.75 -9.17
CA ASN A 36 0.76 -3.88 -8.05
C ASN A 36 1.30 -4.65 -6.84
N THR A 37 2.02 -5.77 -7.06
CA THR A 37 2.72 -6.46 -5.97
C THR A 37 3.78 -5.56 -5.36
N ILE A 38 3.86 -5.60 -4.03
CA ILE A 38 4.75 -4.74 -3.24
C ILE A 38 6.18 -5.29 -3.30
N SER A 39 7.04 -4.55 -3.98
CA SER A 39 8.50 -4.71 -3.96
C SER A 39 9.11 -4.00 -2.76
N GLY A 40 10.39 -4.24 -2.48
CA GLY A 40 11.12 -3.47 -1.46
C GLY A 40 11.12 -1.95 -1.74
N PRO A 41 11.47 -1.49 -2.96
CA PRO A 41 11.37 -0.09 -3.34
C PRO A 41 9.96 0.49 -3.18
N MET A 42 8.93 -0.23 -3.65
CA MET A 42 7.52 0.22 -3.54
C MET A 42 7.09 0.37 -2.09
N LEU A 43 7.48 -0.57 -1.22
CA LEU A 43 7.18 -0.51 0.21
C LEU A 43 7.72 0.77 0.83
N ASN A 44 9.00 1.06 0.59
CA ASN A 44 9.66 2.25 1.10
C ASN A 44 9.04 3.53 0.53
N GLN A 45 8.81 3.58 -0.77
CA GLN A 45 8.22 4.73 -1.45
C GLN A 45 6.80 5.02 -0.91
N LEU A 46 5.95 4.00 -0.82
CA LEU A 46 4.59 4.14 -0.28
C LEU A 46 4.62 4.63 1.16
N THR A 47 5.47 4.06 2.01
CA THR A 47 5.63 4.50 3.41
C THR A 47 6.01 5.98 3.50
N GLN A 48 7.04 6.40 2.76
CA GLN A 48 7.52 7.79 2.80
C GLN A 48 6.47 8.78 2.27
N LEU A 49 5.75 8.41 1.21
CA LEU A 49 4.70 9.25 0.65
C LEU A 49 3.49 9.38 1.58
N LEU A 50 3.12 8.33 2.32
CA LEU A 50 2.07 8.37 3.33
C LEU A 50 2.47 9.31 4.50
N ILE A 51 3.71 9.19 4.99
CA ILE A 51 4.23 10.08 6.04
C ILE A 51 4.23 11.53 5.54
N LYS A 52 4.76 11.76 4.33
CA LYS A 52 4.75 13.09 3.70
C LYS A 52 3.33 13.66 3.61
N ALA A 53 2.35 12.86 3.16
CA ALA A 53 0.96 13.30 3.06
C ALA A 53 0.37 13.65 4.43
N ASN A 54 0.75 12.91 5.49
CA ASN A 54 0.30 13.17 6.85
C ASN A 54 0.86 14.48 7.42
N GLU A 55 2.10 14.81 7.09
CA GLU A 55 2.79 16.01 7.57
C GLU A 55 2.46 17.28 6.76
N ASP A 56 2.00 17.14 5.52
CA ASP A 56 1.72 18.26 4.61
C ASP A 56 0.45 19.01 5.03
N PRO A 57 0.53 20.30 5.45
CA PRO A 57 -0.64 21.07 5.89
C PRO A 57 -1.67 21.33 4.78
N GLU A 58 -1.27 21.25 3.51
CA GLU A 58 -2.18 21.41 2.38
C GLU A 58 -3.02 20.15 2.11
N VAL A 59 -2.64 18.98 2.67
CA VAL A 59 -3.37 17.74 2.53
C VAL A 59 -4.40 17.60 3.66
N ARG A 60 -5.65 17.34 3.30
CA ARG A 60 -6.76 17.12 4.24
C ARG A 60 -7.25 15.67 4.23
N VAL A 61 -7.06 14.95 3.14
CA VAL A 61 -7.52 13.58 2.92
C VAL A 61 -6.48 12.84 2.09
N VAL A 62 -6.29 11.56 2.38
CA VAL A 62 -5.44 10.68 1.59
C VAL A 62 -6.31 9.67 0.84
N LEU A 63 -6.11 9.57 -0.47
CA LEU A 63 -6.74 8.59 -1.35
C LEU A 63 -5.69 7.59 -1.84
N LEU A 64 -5.90 6.31 -1.59
CA LEU A 64 -5.03 5.23 -2.05
C LEU A 64 -5.75 4.37 -3.10
N THR A 65 -5.13 4.16 -4.25
CA THR A 65 -5.67 3.33 -5.34
C THR A 65 -4.56 2.61 -6.08
N GLY A 66 -4.89 1.89 -7.14
CA GLY A 66 -3.91 1.20 -7.99
C GLY A 66 -4.18 1.39 -9.49
N THR A 67 -3.13 1.27 -10.31
CA THR A 67 -3.27 1.23 -11.77
C THR A 67 -3.67 -0.15 -12.25
N GLY A 68 -4.33 -0.21 -13.41
CA GLY A 68 -4.66 -1.47 -14.09
C GLY A 68 -5.79 -2.25 -13.41
N ARG A 69 -5.74 -3.58 -13.52
CA ARG A 69 -6.85 -4.50 -13.18
C ARG A 69 -6.90 -4.95 -11.71
N ALA A 70 -5.88 -4.65 -10.92
CA ALA A 70 -5.79 -5.04 -9.51
C ALA A 70 -5.47 -3.82 -8.65
N PHE A 71 -5.96 -3.82 -7.43
CA PHE A 71 -5.47 -2.88 -6.42
C PHE A 71 -4.05 -3.30 -5.99
N CYS A 72 -3.89 -4.47 -5.38
CA CYS A 72 -2.59 -5.01 -4.99
C CYS A 72 -2.69 -6.52 -4.70
N ALA A 73 -1.88 -7.33 -5.37
CA ALA A 73 -1.89 -8.78 -5.21
C ALA A 73 -1.03 -9.30 -4.03
N GLY A 74 -0.48 -8.41 -3.20
CA GLY A 74 0.33 -8.75 -2.03
C GLY A 74 1.82 -8.49 -2.23
N LEU A 75 2.68 -9.16 -1.47
CA LEU A 75 4.13 -9.05 -1.60
C LEU A 75 4.64 -9.64 -2.93
N ASP A 76 5.68 -9.05 -3.50
CA ASP A 76 6.34 -9.58 -4.69
C ASP A 76 7.20 -10.80 -4.34
N LEU A 77 6.66 -12.00 -4.61
CA LEU A 77 7.31 -13.27 -4.29
C LEU A 77 8.49 -13.58 -5.22
N VAL A 78 8.57 -12.99 -6.40
CA VAL A 78 9.69 -13.16 -7.32
C VAL A 78 10.92 -12.45 -6.75
N ASP A 79 10.75 -11.22 -6.32
CA ASP A 79 11.81 -10.47 -5.66
C ASP A 79 12.27 -11.16 -4.36
N ALA A 80 11.32 -11.75 -3.60
CA ALA A 80 11.63 -12.50 -2.40
C ALA A 80 12.50 -13.75 -2.67
N THR A 81 12.26 -14.46 -3.79
CA THR A 81 13.04 -15.65 -4.15
C THR A 81 14.41 -15.33 -4.76
N GLN A 82 14.58 -14.12 -5.31
CA GLN A 82 15.84 -13.67 -5.91
C GLN A 82 16.78 -12.97 -4.91
N GLY A 83 16.44 -12.96 -3.63
CA GLY A 83 17.26 -12.34 -2.58
C GLY A 83 17.14 -10.82 -2.50
N SER A 84 16.24 -10.21 -3.27
CA SER A 84 15.94 -8.78 -3.24
C SER A 84 14.60 -8.45 -2.56
N GLY A 85 13.87 -9.47 -2.11
CA GLY A 85 12.56 -9.34 -1.50
C GLY A 85 12.59 -9.00 -0.01
N ILE A 86 11.45 -8.58 0.51
CA ILE A 86 11.23 -8.31 1.92
C ILE A 86 11.43 -9.62 2.71
N GLY A 87 12.39 -9.66 3.63
CA GLY A 87 12.68 -10.82 4.48
C GLY A 87 13.72 -11.81 3.94
N SER A 88 14.47 -11.45 2.87
CA SER A 88 15.50 -12.31 2.27
C SER A 88 16.86 -12.32 3.00
N ASP A 89 16.93 -11.91 4.25
CA ASP A 89 18.18 -11.85 5.02
C ASP A 89 18.70 -13.26 5.36
N ARG A 90 19.26 -13.94 4.35
CA ARG A 90 20.14 -15.08 4.51
C ARG A 90 21.45 -14.79 3.78
N SER A 91 22.39 -14.20 4.52
CA SER A 91 23.83 -14.08 4.25
C SER A 91 24.29 -13.06 3.21
N THR A 92 25.23 -12.21 3.67
CA THR A 92 26.31 -11.54 2.94
C THR A 92 25.92 -10.48 1.91
N GLN A 93 25.98 -9.21 2.35
CA GLN A 93 26.00 -8.00 1.51
C GLN A 93 24.68 -7.61 0.80
N ALA A 94 23.53 -7.98 1.32
CA ALA A 94 22.29 -7.32 0.96
C ALA A 94 22.23 -5.97 1.69
N VAL A 95 21.90 -4.91 0.97
CA VAL A 95 21.42 -3.67 1.56
C VAL A 95 20.31 -4.09 2.54
N SER A 96 20.59 -4.00 3.83
CA SER A 96 19.61 -4.31 4.86
C SER A 96 18.43 -3.37 4.65
N VAL A 97 17.36 -3.85 4.06
CA VAL A 97 16.06 -3.19 4.19
C VAL A 97 15.74 -3.35 5.66
N ASN A 98 16.04 -2.32 6.43
CA ASN A 98 15.68 -2.26 7.83
C ASN A 98 14.16 -2.15 7.86
N LEU A 99 13.47 -3.30 7.90
CA LEU A 99 12.03 -3.40 8.07
C LEU A 99 11.71 -2.88 9.47
N ASP A 100 11.67 -1.56 9.59
CA ASP A 100 11.03 -0.94 10.75
C ASP A 100 9.52 -1.25 10.64
N LEU A 101 9.11 -2.33 11.30
CA LEU A 101 7.70 -2.75 11.35
C LEU A 101 6.77 -1.66 11.90
N ARG A 102 7.33 -0.63 12.53
CA ARG A 102 6.58 0.54 13.02
C ARG A 102 6.23 1.49 11.89
N ASN A 103 6.98 1.48 10.78
CA ASN A 103 6.84 2.36 9.63
C ASN A 103 6.52 1.56 8.35
N THR A 104 5.64 0.58 8.42
CA THR A 104 5.07 -0.07 7.23
C THR A 104 3.79 0.63 6.78
N PRO A 105 3.42 0.56 5.50
CA PRO A 105 2.20 1.22 5.00
C PRO A 105 0.94 0.94 5.83
N PRO A 106 0.59 -0.31 6.21
CA PRO A 106 -0.59 -0.55 7.05
C PRO A 106 -0.51 0.12 8.41
N THR A 107 0.68 0.15 9.03
CA THR A 107 0.88 0.78 10.35
C THR A 107 0.79 2.30 10.26
N VAL A 108 1.39 2.89 9.22
CA VAL A 108 1.32 4.34 8.98
C VAL A 108 -0.13 4.74 8.71
N LEU A 109 -0.84 4.05 7.82
CA LEU A 109 -2.26 4.31 7.53
C LEU A 109 -3.12 4.26 8.79
N PHE A 110 -2.91 3.26 9.65
CA PHE A 110 -3.66 3.13 10.89
C PHE A 110 -3.37 4.25 11.91
N ALA A 111 -2.17 4.83 11.87
CA ALA A 111 -1.73 5.88 12.79
C ALA A 111 -1.87 7.31 12.22
N MET A 112 -2.40 7.47 11.00
CA MET A 112 -2.54 8.79 10.37
C MET A 112 -3.59 9.64 11.09
N ASP A 113 -3.29 10.94 11.23
CA ASP A 113 -4.23 11.93 11.75
C ASP A 113 -5.27 12.40 10.70
N LYS A 114 -5.00 12.12 9.42
CA LYS A 114 -5.85 12.52 8.30
C LYS A 114 -6.72 11.35 7.85
N PRO A 115 -7.98 11.62 7.46
CA PRO A 115 -8.84 10.59 6.88
C PRO A 115 -8.20 9.92 5.67
N THR A 116 -8.29 8.59 5.64
CA THR A 116 -7.74 7.76 4.58
C THR A 116 -8.83 6.97 3.85
N ILE A 117 -8.84 7.06 2.53
CA ILE A 117 -9.80 6.37 1.67
C ILE A 117 -9.04 5.40 0.76
N CYS A 118 -9.41 4.13 0.80
CA CYS A 118 -8.92 3.15 -0.17
C CYS A 118 -9.96 2.95 -1.27
N ALA A 119 -9.63 3.37 -2.50
CA ALA A 119 -10.40 3.10 -3.70
C ALA A 119 -9.85 1.83 -4.38
N LEU A 120 -10.45 0.67 -4.06
CA LEU A 120 -10.06 -0.61 -4.64
C LEU A 120 -10.60 -0.72 -6.07
N ASN A 121 -9.79 -0.30 -7.04
CA ASN A 121 -10.08 -0.42 -8.48
C ASN A 121 -10.15 -1.88 -8.96
N GLY A 122 -9.63 -2.81 -8.17
CA GLY A 122 -9.58 -4.25 -8.43
C GLY A 122 -9.27 -5.03 -7.17
N SER A 123 -9.00 -6.33 -7.32
CA SER A 123 -8.81 -7.23 -6.18
C SER A 123 -7.56 -6.91 -5.36
N ALA A 124 -7.64 -7.20 -4.04
CA ALA A 124 -6.56 -7.08 -3.08
C ALA A 124 -6.32 -8.42 -2.36
N ALA A 125 -5.06 -8.81 -2.19
CA ALA A 125 -4.72 -10.07 -1.53
C ALA A 125 -3.52 -9.94 -0.57
N GLY A 126 -3.52 -10.70 0.52
CA GLY A 126 -2.43 -10.72 1.49
C GLY A 126 -2.09 -9.32 2.00
N TYR A 127 -0.82 -8.93 1.85
CA TYR A 127 -0.35 -7.59 2.26
C TYR A 127 -1.14 -6.45 1.61
N GLY A 128 -1.60 -6.61 0.35
CA GLY A 128 -2.45 -5.62 -0.32
C GLY A 128 -3.82 -5.50 0.33
N MET A 129 -4.40 -6.61 0.82
CA MET A 129 -5.62 -6.57 1.62
C MET A 129 -5.37 -5.84 2.94
N ASP A 130 -4.29 -6.16 3.66
CA ASP A 130 -3.97 -5.54 4.94
C ASP A 130 -3.70 -4.03 4.79
N THR A 131 -3.07 -3.61 3.69
CA THR A 131 -2.91 -2.19 3.34
C THR A 131 -4.26 -1.51 3.16
N ALA A 132 -5.19 -2.13 2.44
CA ALA A 132 -6.55 -1.59 2.28
C ALA A 132 -7.33 -1.56 3.60
N LEU A 133 -7.13 -2.54 4.48
CA LEU A 133 -7.74 -2.58 5.82
C LEU A 133 -7.21 -1.49 6.75
N GLY A 134 -5.98 -1.03 6.54
CA GLY A 134 -5.38 0.07 7.30
C GLY A 134 -6.01 1.44 7.03
N CYS A 135 -6.73 1.61 5.93
CA CYS A 135 -7.47 2.85 5.65
C CYS A 135 -8.77 2.92 6.45
N ASP A 136 -9.30 4.13 6.66
CA ASP A 136 -10.56 4.37 7.39
C ASP A 136 -11.78 3.93 6.56
N ILE A 137 -11.80 4.31 5.28
CA ILE A 137 -12.92 4.05 4.37
C ILE A 137 -12.43 3.21 3.19
N ARG A 138 -13.19 2.21 2.80
CA ARG A 138 -12.95 1.36 1.62
C ARG A 138 -14.12 1.48 0.66
N ILE A 139 -13.83 1.91 -0.57
CA ILE A 139 -14.74 1.89 -1.69
C ILE A 139 -14.20 0.87 -2.68
N MET A 140 -15.01 -0.06 -3.08
CA MET A 140 -14.56 -1.24 -3.80
C MET A 140 -15.32 -1.40 -5.11
N ALA A 141 -14.60 -1.63 -6.20
CA ALA A 141 -15.24 -1.98 -7.47
C ALA A 141 -16.07 -3.27 -7.31
N GLU A 142 -17.22 -3.36 -7.95
CA GLU A 142 -18.17 -4.47 -7.82
C GLU A 142 -17.53 -5.84 -8.14
N SER A 143 -16.62 -5.88 -9.11
CA SER A 143 -15.92 -7.10 -9.52
C SER A 143 -14.71 -7.43 -8.64
N ALA A 144 -14.28 -6.52 -7.75
CA ALA A 144 -13.09 -6.72 -6.94
C ALA A 144 -13.35 -7.70 -5.79
N LYS A 145 -12.30 -8.38 -5.35
CA LYS A 145 -12.34 -9.34 -4.24
C LYS A 145 -11.20 -9.05 -3.27
N MET A 146 -11.47 -9.24 -1.99
CA MET A 146 -10.43 -9.23 -0.96
C MET A 146 -10.18 -10.65 -0.46
N ALA A 147 -8.90 -11.00 -0.28
CA ALA A 147 -8.50 -12.33 0.16
C ALA A 147 -7.30 -12.27 1.12
N ALA A 148 -7.42 -12.91 2.28
CA ALA A 148 -6.30 -13.02 3.22
C ALA A 148 -5.10 -13.76 2.61
N ALA A 149 -5.33 -14.82 1.85
CA ALA A 149 -4.36 -15.57 1.03
C ALA A 149 -3.10 -16.11 1.74
N PHE A 150 -2.83 -15.76 2.99
CA PHE A 150 -1.62 -16.12 3.74
C PHE A 150 -1.50 -17.64 3.93
N SER A 151 -2.55 -18.31 4.37
CA SER A 151 -2.55 -19.77 4.60
C SER A 151 -2.26 -20.58 3.34
N LYS A 152 -2.69 -20.10 2.16
CA LYS A 152 -2.39 -20.73 0.86
C LYS A 152 -0.92 -20.68 0.49
N ARG A 153 -0.14 -19.85 1.16
CA ARG A 153 1.30 -19.64 0.94
C ARG A 153 2.14 -20.14 2.11
N GLY A 154 1.53 -20.68 3.16
CA GLY A 154 2.23 -21.10 4.37
C GLY A 154 2.87 -19.92 5.14
N ILE A 155 2.31 -18.72 5.01
CA ILE A 155 2.82 -17.50 5.61
C ILE A 155 1.88 -17.07 6.74
N VAL A 156 2.45 -16.59 7.84
CA VAL A 156 1.70 -15.97 8.94
C VAL A 156 1.38 -14.53 8.56
N PRO A 157 0.15 -14.04 8.77
CA PRO A 157 -0.17 -12.63 8.57
C PRO A 157 0.64 -11.74 9.51
N GLU A 158 1.43 -10.83 8.96
CA GLU A 158 2.37 -9.99 9.71
C GLU A 158 2.03 -8.49 9.70
N SER A 159 1.09 -8.07 8.83
CA SER A 159 0.82 -6.65 8.55
C SER A 159 -0.42 -6.09 9.27
N GLY A 160 -0.86 -6.73 10.35
CA GLY A 160 -1.93 -6.25 11.21
C GLY A 160 -3.34 -6.72 10.84
N GLY A 161 -3.52 -7.44 9.74
CA GLY A 161 -4.83 -7.94 9.30
C GLY A 161 -5.51 -8.84 10.33
N THR A 162 -4.77 -9.64 11.07
CA THR A 162 -5.28 -10.48 12.17
C THR A 162 -5.87 -9.68 13.33
N TRP A 163 -5.45 -8.44 13.50
CA TRP A 163 -5.98 -7.54 14.52
C TRP A 163 -7.15 -6.70 13.99
N ILE A 164 -7.03 -6.19 12.78
CA ILE A 164 -8.00 -5.26 12.18
C ILE A 164 -9.25 -6.01 11.70
N LEU A 165 -9.08 -7.09 10.94
CA LEU A 165 -10.18 -7.78 10.27
C LEU A 165 -11.27 -8.31 11.24
N PRO A 166 -10.91 -8.98 12.36
CA PRO A 166 -11.92 -9.42 13.33
C PRO A 166 -12.68 -8.26 13.99
N ARG A 167 -12.07 -7.10 14.09
CA ARG A 167 -12.72 -5.89 14.65
C ARG A 167 -13.71 -5.26 13.68
N LEU A 168 -13.46 -5.40 12.38
CA LEU A 168 -14.37 -4.92 11.34
C LEU A 168 -15.55 -5.87 11.11
N LEU A 169 -15.31 -7.18 11.12
CA LEU A 169 -16.30 -8.20 10.72
C LEU A 169 -16.91 -8.98 11.89
N GLY A 170 -16.27 -8.95 13.06
CA GLY A 170 -16.55 -9.86 14.16
C GLY A 170 -15.85 -11.22 13.97
N TRP A 171 -15.85 -12.03 15.06
CA TRP A 171 -15.15 -13.33 15.10
C TRP A 171 -15.87 -14.47 14.38
N SER A 172 -17.12 -14.27 14.02
CA SER A 172 -17.98 -15.31 13.41
C SER A 172 -17.98 -15.32 11.88
N LYS A 173 -17.19 -14.46 11.24
CA LYS A 173 -17.15 -14.31 9.78
C LYS A 173 -15.75 -14.54 9.20
#